data_10dabe5e11e17be0d29001dd24638cab
#
_entry.id   10dabe5e11e17be0d29001dd24638cab
#
_cell.length_a   1.000
_cell.length_b   1.000
_cell.length_c   1.000
_cell.angle_alpha   90.00
_cell.angle_beta   90.00
_cell.angle_gamma   90.00
#
_symmetry.space_group_name_H-M   'P 1'
#
loop_
_entity.id
_entity.type
_entity.pdbx_description
1 polymer ?
#
loop_
_entity_poly.entity_id
_entity_poly.type
_entity_poly.pdbx_seq_one_letter_code
_entity_poly.pdbx_strand_id
1 'polypeptide(L)'
;MDNYVTGAAIKSLREAKRLTQEELAERIHVSAKAVSKWETGKGFPDISLLEPLAKALDISVIELLAGEDIRNRNRAFNMLKSVFYVCPACGNVICATGEAVISCCGITLPPLTHEPTDENHQIHTENVEDEYYVFMDHPMTREHYISFFAAMSDQGLQIIKLYPEGNAEARFKRSRVSSLYAYCNRHGLFRLTLPRSAPR
;
A
#
# COMPACT_ATOMS: atom_id res chain seq x y z
N MET A 1 21.20 -7.15 10.64
CA MET A 1 20.94 -5.82 11.23
C MET A 1 22.25 -5.17 11.55
N ASP A 2 22.43 -3.94 11.16
CA ASP A 2 23.67 -3.21 11.42
C ASP A 2 23.54 -2.50 12.79
N ASN A 3 24.40 -2.87 13.75
CA ASN A 3 24.44 -2.30 15.10
C ASN A 3 24.58 -0.77 15.09
N TYR A 4 25.26 -0.29 14.09
CA TYR A 4 25.56 1.14 13.97
C TYR A 4 24.31 1.95 13.62
N VAL A 5 23.47 1.43 12.73
CA VAL A 5 22.25 2.11 12.30
C VAL A 5 21.26 2.27 13.46
N THR A 6 21.02 1.18 14.21
CA THR A 6 20.13 1.22 15.37
C THR A 6 20.67 2.11 16.48
N GLY A 7 21.98 2.07 16.76
CA GLY A 7 22.60 2.92 17.77
C GLY A 7 22.52 4.42 17.43
N ALA A 8 22.78 4.77 16.18
CA ALA A 8 22.66 6.15 15.70
C ALA A 8 21.21 6.67 15.80
N ALA A 9 20.21 5.80 15.50
CA ALA A 9 18.80 6.13 15.65
C ALA A 9 18.41 6.38 17.11
N ILE A 10 18.83 5.52 18.04
CA ILE A 10 18.59 5.69 19.48
C ILE A 10 19.13 7.06 19.93
N LYS A 11 20.36 7.40 19.55
CA LYS A 11 20.99 8.68 19.89
C LYS A 11 20.21 9.87 19.32
N SER A 12 19.90 9.83 18.03
CA SER A 12 19.17 10.91 17.35
C SER A 12 17.80 11.17 17.96
N LEU A 13 17.04 10.09 18.25
CA LEU A 13 15.71 10.18 18.85
C LEU A 13 15.76 10.68 20.30
N ARG A 14 16.73 10.23 21.08
CA ARG A 14 16.95 10.73 22.44
C ARG A 14 17.25 12.23 22.45
N GLU A 15 18.17 12.67 21.59
CA GLU A 15 18.54 14.08 21.46
C GLU A 15 17.38 14.95 20.97
N ALA A 16 16.56 14.43 20.04
CA ALA A 16 15.35 15.12 19.59
C ALA A 16 14.35 15.34 20.73
N LYS A 17 14.30 14.42 21.71
CA LYS A 17 13.50 14.55 22.94
C LYS A 17 14.21 15.31 24.06
N ARG A 18 15.41 15.83 23.81
CA ARG A 18 16.22 16.55 24.78
C ARG A 18 16.53 15.75 26.06
N LEU A 19 16.62 14.43 25.93
CA LEU A 19 16.95 13.54 27.03
C LEU A 19 18.47 13.33 27.10
N THR A 20 19.01 13.27 28.33
CA THR A 20 20.36 12.76 28.59
C THR A 20 20.38 11.23 28.49
N GLN A 21 21.59 10.63 28.43
CA GLN A 21 21.73 9.18 28.49
C GLN A 21 21.24 8.61 29.81
N GLU A 22 21.47 9.35 30.92
CA GLU A 22 21.00 9.01 32.25
C GLU A 22 19.45 9.00 32.30
N GLU A 23 18.79 10.05 31.84
CA GLU A 23 17.33 10.16 31.87
C GLU A 23 16.65 9.07 31.01
N LEU A 24 17.23 8.72 29.84
CA LEU A 24 16.73 7.61 29.05
C LEU A 24 16.93 6.29 29.80
N ALA A 25 18.11 6.08 30.39
CA ALA A 25 18.44 4.87 31.13
C ALA A 25 17.50 4.67 32.34
N GLU A 26 17.19 5.73 33.10
CA GLU A 26 16.25 5.71 34.21
C GLU A 26 14.84 5.27 33.74
N ARG A 27 14.37 5.82 32.63
CA ARG A 27 13.03 5.49 32.07
C ARG A 27 12.85 4.03 31.72
N ILE A 28 13.95 3.35 31.33
CA ILE A 28 13.90 1.95 30.89
C ILE A 28 14.63 1.01 31.87
N HIS A 29 14.96 1.53 33.06
CA HIS A 29 15.59 0.78 34.18
C HIS A 29 16.91 0.07 33.82
N VAL A 30 17.80 0.78 33.11
CA VAL A 30 19.14 0.31 32.76
C VAL A 30 20.23 1.31 33.23
N SER A 31 21.49 0.98 33.05
CA SER A 31 22.56 1.93 33.32
C SER A 31 22.81 2.89 32.13
N ALA A 32 23.21 4.12 32.38
CA ALA A 32 23.64 5.06 31.35
C ALA A 32 24.78 4.50 30.48
N LYS A 33 25.65 3.66 31.07
CA LYS A 33 26.70 2.94 30.34
C LYS A 33 26.15 1.97 29.29
N ALA A 34 24.98 1.33 29.53
CA ALA A 34 24.31 0.49 28.55
C ALA A 34 23.81 1.33 27.37
N VAL A 35 23.11 2.43 27.64
CA VAL A 35 22.65 3.36 26.60
C VAL A 35 23.83 3.87 25.76
N SER A 36 24.92 4.31 26.41
CA SER A 36 26.12 4.74 25.69
C SER A 36 26.75 3.65 24.80
N LYS A 37 26.74 2.39 25.23
CA LYS A 37 27.20 1.26 24.41
C LYS A 37 26.34 1.09 23.16
N TRP A 38 25.03 1.18 23.31
CA TRP A 38 24.11 1.04 22.18
C TRP A 38 24.30 2.19 21.19
N GLU A 39 24.32 3.44 21.65
CA GLU A 39 24.50 4.62 20.81
C GLU A 39 25.82 4.66 20.05
N THR A 40 26.85 4.00 20.58
CA THR A 40 28.18 3.90 19.93
C THR A 40 28.36 2.63 19.10
N GLY A 41 27.29 1.82 18.92
CA GLY A 41 27.34 0.58 18.14
C GLY A 41 28.14 -0.56 18.79
N LYS A 42 28.51 -0.42 20.08
CA LYS A 42 29.29 -1.43 20.82
C LYS A 42 28.43 -2.54 21.43
N GLY A 43 27.16 -2.56 21.15
CA GLY A 43 26.20 -3.57 21.58
C GLY A 43 24.77 -3.20 21.20
N PHE A 44 23.86 -4.14 21.45
CA PHE A 44 22.42 -3.96 21.26
C PHE A 44 21.67 -3.93 22.58
N PRO A 45 20.50 -3.30 22.64
CA PRO A 45 19.52 -3.57 23.68
C PRO A 45 19.12 -5.05 23.65
N ASP A 46 18.89 -5.64 24.81
CA ASP A 46 18.24 -6.95 24.90
C ASP A 46 16.83 -6.87 24.31
N ILE A 47 16.34 -7.98 23.75
CA ILE A 47 15.02 -8.03 23.12
C ILE A 47 13.89 -7.60 24.08
N SER A 48 14.02 -7.88 25.36
CA SER A 48 13.08 -7.48 26.41
C SER A 48 13.05 -5.95 26.65
N LEU A 49 14.08 -5.23 26.22
CA LEU A 49 14.20 -3.78 26.36
C LEU A 49 13.71 -3.01 25.10
N LEU A 50 13.44 -3.70 24.00
CA LEU A 50 13.05 -3.03 22.75
C LEU A 50 11.71 -2.28 22.89
N GLU A 51 10.73 -2.89 23.54
CA GLU A 51 9.42 -2.24 23.77
C GLU A 51 9.51 -1.06 24.76
N PRO A 52 10.12 -1.20 25.95
CA PRO A 52 10.35 -0.07 26.85
C PRO A 52 11.14 1.08 26.20
N LEU A 53 12.16 0.75 25.41
CA LEU A 53 12.98 1.73 24.70
C LEU A 53 12.19 2.47 23.61
N ALA A 54 11.47 1.76 22.80
CA ALA A 54 10.60 2.32 21.76
C ALA A 54 9.54 3.25 22.38
N LYS A 55 8.90 2.82 23.48
CA LYS A 55 7.94 3.62 24.23
C LYS A 55 8.57 4.88 24.84
N ALA A 56 9.77 4.79 25.41
CA ALA A 56 10.49 5.95 25.97
C ALA A 56 10.89 6.97 24.90
N LEU A 57 11.16 6.48 23.68
CA LEU A 57 11.49 7.28 22.49
C LEU A 57 10.27 7.68 21.67
N ASP A 58 9.06 7.21 22.03
CA ASP A 58 7.79 7.48 21.35
C ASP A 58 7.79 7.10 19.85
N ILE A 59 8.27 5.90 19.61
CA ILE A 59 8.30 5.26 18.29
C ILE A 59 7.83 3.81 18.40
N SER A 60 7.60 3.16 17.28
CA SER A 60 7.37 1.70 17.26
C SER A 60 8.68 0.92 17.36
N VAL A 61 8.60 -0.34 17.81
CA VAL A 61 9.76 -1.26 17.80
C VAL A 61 10.31 -1.46 16.38
N ILE A 62 9.44 -1.42 15.37
CA ILE A 62 9.83 -1.57 13.96
C ILE A 62 10.69 -0.36 13.53
N GLU A 63 10.31 0.85 13.88
CA GLU A 63 11.09 2.07 13.61
C GLU A 63 12.45 2.03 14.29
N LEU A 64 12.48 1.61 15.55
CA LEU A 64 13.71 1.45 16.30
C LEU A 64 14.68 0.47 15.62
N LEU A 65 14.17 -0.66 15.12
CA LEU A 65 14.95 -1.68 14.43
C LEU A 65 15.34 -1.28 13.00
N ALA A 66 14.50 -0.51 12.32
CA ALA A 66 14.80 0.03 11.00
C ALA A 66 15.88 1.13 11.04
N GLY A 67 16.06 1.74 12.20
CA GLY A 67 17.02 2.84 12.37
C GLY A 67 16.58 4.15 11.72
N GLU A 68 15.32 4.25 11.32
CA GLU A 68 14.73 5.40 10.67
C GLU A 68 13.57 5.95 11.50
N ASP A 69 13.50 7.25 11.66
CA ASP A 69 12.30 7.97 12.08
C ASP A 69 11.29 7.87 10.94
N ILE A 70 10.35 6.93 11.04
CA ILE A 70 9.27 6.77 10.06
C ILE A 70 8.25 7.87 10.27
N ARG A 71 8.62 9.10 9.96
CA ARG A 71 7.66 10.18 9.86
C ARG A 71 6.73 9.89 8.69
N ASN A 72 5.44 9.97 8.93
CA ASN A 72 4.48 9.97 7.84
C ASN A 72 4.75 11.18 6.93
N ARG A 73 5.55 10.95 5.88
CA ARG A 73 5.87 11.95 4.86
C ARG A 73 4.76 12.07 3.82
N ASN A 74 3.63 11.41 4.04
CA ASN A 74 2.48 11.37 3.14
C ASN A 74 2.89 11.08 1.68
N ARG A 75 3.80 10.13 1.47
CA ARG A 75 4.30 9.76 0.13
C ARG A 75 3.21 9.16 -0.75
N ALA A 76 2.22 8.52 -0.13
CA ALA A 76 1.08 7.90 -0.79
C ALA A 76 -0.16 8.83 -0.84
N PHE A 77 0.03 10.12 -1.10
CA PHE A 77 -1.04 11.12 -1.10
C PHE A 77 -1.82 11.22 -2.43
N ASN A 78 -1.35 10.56 -3.47
CA ASN A 78 -1.95 10.65 -4.80
C ASN A 78 -2.70 9.38 -5.17
N MET A 79 -4.03 9.43 -5.10
CA MET A 79 -4.91 8.30 -5.44
C MET A 79 -4.65 7.73 -6.85
N LEU A 80 -4.23 8.58 -7.80
CA LEU A 80 -3.93 8.14 -9.18
C LEU A 80 -2.69 7.25 -9.29
N LYS A 81 -1.90 7.14 -8.22
CA LYS A 81 -0.77 6.22 -8.08
C LYS A 81 -1.12 4.94 -7.33
N SER A 82 -2.40 4.71 -7.07
CA SER A 82 -2.84 3.48 -6.41
C SER A 82 -2.48 2.24 -7.23
N VAL A 83 -2.15 1.19 -6.51
CA VAL A 83 -1.66 -0.08 -7.04
C VAL A 83 -2.61 -1.20 -6.62
N PHE A 84 -2.90 -2.10 -7.54
CA PHE A 84 -3.72 -3.28 -7.30
C PHE A 84 -2.83 -4.49 -7.05
N TYR A 85 -3.31 -5.37 -6.17
CA TYR A 85 -2.74 -6.68 -5.88
C TYR A 85 -3.87 -7.70 -5.90
N VAL A 86 -3.68 -8.82 -6.58
CA VAL A 86 -4.68 -9.90 -6.63
C VAL A 86 -4.04 -11.20 -6.17
N CYS A 87 -4.68 -11.87 -5.23
CA CYS A 87 -4.21 -13.16 -4.76
C CYS A 87 -4.61 -14.27 -5.75
N PRO A 88 -3.66 -15.02 -6.32
CA PRO A 88 -3.97 -16.08 -7.27
C PRO A 88 -4.66 -17.27 -6.62
N ALA A 89 -4.54 -17.45 -5.30
CA ALA A 89 -5.14 -18.57 -4.59
C ALA A 89 -6.61 -18.34 -4.20
N CYS A 90 -6.99 -17.12 -3.78
CA CYS A 90 -8.35 -16.84 -3.30
C CYS A 90 -9.09 -15.74 -4.07
N GLY A 91 -8.44 -15.10 -5.05
CA GLY A 91 -9.04 -14.01 -5.83
C GLY A 91 -9.28 -12.73 -5.03
N ASN A 92 -8.67 -12.59 -3.85
CA ASN A 92 -8.76 -11.36 -3.06
C ASN A 92 -8.13 -10.19 -3.81
N VAL A 93 -8.83 -9.07 -3.86
CA VAL A 93 -8.37 -7.83 -4.51
C VAL A 93 -8.02 -6.83 -3.42
N ILE A 94 -6.78 -6.36 -3.44
CA ILE A 94 -6.26 -5.39 -2.49
C ILE A 94 -5.79 -4.17 -3.27
N CYS A 95 -6.18 -2.99 -2.82
CA CYS A 95 -5.70 -1.73 -3.39
C CYS A 95 -4.93 -0.94 -2.33
N ALA A 96 -3.75 -0.47 -2.69
CA ALA A 96 -2.96 0.43 -1.86
C ALA A 96 -2.72 1.76 -2.58
N THR A 97 -2.66 2.87 -1.86
CA THR A 97 -2.38 4.20 -2.41
C THR A 97 -0.93 4.42 -2.84
N GLY A 98 -0.09 3.39 -2.72
CA GLY A 98 1.30 3.33 -3.13
C GLY A 98 1.78 1.89 -3.08
N GLU A 99 3.01 1.65 -3.49
CA GLU A 99 3.61 0.32 -3.40
C GLU A 99 3.74 -0.14 -1.94
N ALA A 100 3.36 -1.39 -1.71
CA ALA A 100 3.40 -2.01 -0.39
C ALA A 100 3.82 -3.48 -0.51
N VAL A 101 4.42 -4.03 0.54
CA VAL A 101 4.65 -5.46 0.65
C VAL A 101 3.38 -6.10 1.23
N ILE A 102 2.67 -6.85 0.41
CA ILE A 102 1.38 -7.45 0.74
C ILE A 102 1.47 -8.96 0.63
N SER A 103 0.97 -9.66 1.63
CA SER A 103 0.87 -11.11 1.61
C SER A 103 -0.59 -11.57 1.78
N CYS A 104 -1.01 -12.55 0.99
CA CYS A 104 -2.31 -13.19 1.09
C CYS A 104 -2.16 -14.69 0.82
N CYS A 105 -2.84 -15.55 1.60
CA CYS A 105 -2.75 -17.02 1.50
C CYS A 105 -1.31 -17.55 1.53
N GLY A 106 -0.40 -16.92 2.29
CA GLY A 106 1.01 -17.30 2.38
C GLY A 106 1.87 -16.88 1.17
N ILE A 107 1.32 -16.12 0.22
CA ILE A 107 2.02 -15.67 -0.98
C ILE A 107 2.25 -14.16 -0.86
N THR A 108 3.48 -13.70 -1.10
CA THR A 108 3.77 -12.28 -1.27
C THR A 108 3.32 -11.86 -2.67
N LEU A 109 2.39 -10.91 -2.73
CA LEU A 109 1.75 -10.47 -3.96
C LEU A 109 2.60 -9.38 -4.65
N PRO A 110 2.94 -9.55 -5.94
CA PRO A 110 3.53 -8.47 -6.70
C PRO A 110 2.48 -7.38 -7.01
N PRO A 111 2.88 -6.11 -7.13
CA PRO A 111 2.01 -5.08 -7.67
C PRO A 111 1.63 -5.42 -9.11
N LEU A 112 0.35 -5.24 -9.44
CA LEU A 112 -0.11 -5.43 -10.82
C LEU A 112 0.32 -4.26 -11.71
N THR A 113 0.91 -4.58 -12.83
CA THR A 113 1.10 -3.67 -13.97
C THR A 113 -0.06 -3.86 -14.94
N HIS A 114 -0.38 -2.82 -15.71
CA HIS A 114 -1.41 -2.94 -16.74
C HIS A 114 -0.81 -3.47 -18.03
N GLU A 115 -1.51 -4.43 -18.61
CA GLU A 115 -1.16 -5.03 -19.89
C GLU A 115 -1.62 -4.13 -21.05
N PRO A 116 -0.97 -4.23 -22.23
CA PRO A 116 -1.48 -3.63 -23.46
C PRO A 116 -2.90 -4.17 -23.77
N THR A 117 -3.80 -3.27 -24.15
CA THR A 117 -5.15 -3.69 -24.59
C THR A 117 -5.07 -4.40 -25.93
N ASP A 118 -5.76 -5.53 -26.05
CA ASP A 118 -6.00 -6.27 -27.29
C ASP A 118 -7.48 -6.22 -27.67
N GLU A 119 -7.86 -6.89 -28.77
CA GLU A 119 -9.23 -6.92 -29.27
C GLU A 119 -10.23 -7.53 -28.27
N ASN A 120 -9.78 -8.47 -27.44
CA ASN A 120 -10.61 -9.18 -26.46
C ASN A 120 -10.66 -8.50 -25.09
N HIS A 121 -9.82 -7.49 -24.86
CA HIS A 121 -9.70 -6.79 -23.57
C HIS A 121 -9.86 -5.28 -23.71
N GLN A 122 -10.67 -4.85 -24.68
CA GLN A 122 -11.00 -3.44 -24.85
C GLN A 122 -12.11 -3.01 -23.89
N ILE A 123 -11.82 -2.05 -23.02
CA ILE A 123 -12.81 -1.48 -22.11
C ILE A 123 -13.65 -0.45 -22.89
N HIS A 124 -14.95 -0.68 -22.99
CA HIS A 124 -15.92 0.24 -23.58
C HIS A 124 -16.64 1.03 -22.51
N THR A 125 -17.00 2.27 -22.84
CA THR A 125 -17.75 3.14 -21.92
C THR A 125 -18.82 3.92 -22.63
N GLU A 126 -19.97 4.03 -21.98
CA GLU A 126 -21.07 4.91 -22.38
C GLU A 126 -21.43 5.84 -21.24
N ASN A 127 -21.86 7.06 -21.58
CA ASN A 127 -22.33 8.01 -20.59
C ASN A 127 -23.83 7.81 -20.38
N VAL A 128 -24.22 7.45 -19.16
CA VAL A 128 -25.62 7.30 -18.77
C VAL A 128 -25.86 8.22 -17.57
N GLU A 129 -26.52 9.35 -17.83
CA GLU A 129 -26.77 10.40 -16.81
C GLU A 129 -25.49 10.85 -16.11
N ASP A 130 -25.34 10.61 -14.82
CA ASP A 130 -24.18 10.93 -13.98
C ASP A 130 -23.21 9.75 -13.80
N GLU A 131 -23.40 8.66 -14.55
CA GLU A 131 -22.62 7.45 -14.49
C GLU A 131 -21.88 7.14 -15.79
N TYR A 132 -20.80 6.37 -15.68
CA TYR A 132 -20.23 5.60 -16.77
C TYR A 132 -20.82 4.19 -16.71
N TYR A 133 -21.47 3.77 -17.80
CA TYR A 133 -21.71 2.36 -18.07
C TYR A 133 -20.46 1.79 -18.72
N VAL A 134 -19.83 0.83 -18.08
CA VAL A 134 -18.55 0.23 -18.48
C VAL A 134 -18.82 -1.23 -18.82
N PHE A 135 -18.36 -1.66 -19.97
CA PHE A 135 -18.54 -3.04 -20.41
C PHE A 135 -17.37 -3.54 -21.25
N MET A 136 -17.26 -4.85 -21.40
CA MET A 136 -16.23 -5.50 -22.19
C MET A 136 -16.85 -6.73 -22.88
N ASP A 137 -16.54 -6.91 -24.15
CA ASP A 137 -16.88 -8.16 -24.86
C ASP A 137 -15.85 -9.24 -24.47
N HIS A 138 -16.21 -10.05 -23.48
CA HIS A 138 -15.31 -11.01 -22.87
C HIS A 138 -16.03 -12.29 -22.47
N PRO A 139 -15.42 -13.49 -22.73
CA PRO A 139 -16.02 -14.75 -22.33
C PRO A 139 -16.04 -14.87 -20.80
N MET A 140 -17.20 -14.76 -20.19
CA MET A 140 -17.40 -14.83 -18.74
C MET A 140 -17.61 -16.27 -18.27
N THR A 141 -16.69 -17.18 -18.63
CA THR A 141 -16.74 -18.59 -18.20
C THR A 141 -16.21 -18.77 -16.78
N ARG A 142 -16.41 -19.94 -16.16
CA ARG A 142 -15.88 -20.24 -14.82
C ARG A 142 -14.36 -20.16 -14.72
N GLU A 143 -13.69 -20.48 -15.82
CA GLU A 143 -12.22 -20.52 -15.85
C GLU A 143 -11.60 -19.25 -16.40
N HIS A 144 -12.35 -18.44 -17.15
CA HIS A 144 -11.86 -17.24 -17.83
C HIS A 144 -12.93 -16.14 -17.78
N TYR A 145 -12.71 -15.11 -16.96
CA TYR A 145 -13.68 -14.04 -16.72
C TYR A 145 -13.01 -12.76 -16.23
N ILE A 146 -13.71 -11.66 -16.40
CA ILE A 146 -13.35 -10.38 -15.77
C ILE A 146 -13.76 -10.45 -14.30
N SER A 147 -12.78 -10.39 -13.40
CA SER A 147 -12.99 -10.54 -11.97
C SER A 147 -13.47 -9.26 -11.29
N PHE A 148 -13.08 -8.10 -11.82
CA PHE A 148 -13.58 -6.81 -11.37
C PHE A 148 -13.38 -5.72 -12.43
N PHE A 149 -14.22 -4.69 -12.34
CA PHE A 149 -13.93 -3.37 -12.88
C PHE A 149 -13.62 -2.39 -11.75
N ALA A 150 -12.80 -1.37 -12.05
CA ALA A 150 -12.55 -0.29 -11.12
C ALA A 150 -12.49 1.06 -11.82
N ALA A 151 -12.97 2.10 -11.13
CA ALA A 151 -12.91 3.48 -11.57
C ALA A 151 -12.07 4.31 -10.59
N MET A 152 -11.00 4.92 -11.09
CA MET A 152 -10.05 5.71 -10.32
C MET A 152 -10.28 7.19 -10.54
N SER A 153 -10.41 7.93 -9.46
CA SER A 153 -10.44 9.39 -9.43
C SER A 153 -9.31 9.94 -8.54
N ASP A 154 -9.14 11.25 -8.54
CA ASP A 154 -8.22 11.94 -7.61
C ASP A 154 -8.69 11.89 -6.14
N GLN A 155 -9.94 11.56 -5.91
CA GLN A 155 -10.56 11.52 -4.58
C GLN A 155 -10.79 10.09 -4.05
N GLY A 156 -10.78 9.09 -4.91
CA GLY A 156 -11.07 7.73 -4.49
C GLY A 156 -11.11 6.72 -5.61
N LEU A 157 -11.38 5.49 -5.20
CA LEU A 157 -11.49 4.30 -6.03
C LEU A 157 -12.86 3.67 -5.80
N GLN A 158 -13.54 3.33 -6.88
CA GLN A 158 -14.73 2.49 -6.89
C GLN A 158 -14.34 1.13 -7.49
N ILE A 159 -14.67 0.03 -6.84
CA ILE A 159 -14.43 -1.34 -7.34
C ILE A 159 -15.74 -2.09 -7.36
N ILE A 160 -16.04 -2.72 -8.46
CA ILE A 160 -17.17 -3.63 -8.61
C ILE A 160 -16.65 -5.01 -8.97
N LYS A 161 -16.88 -5.98 -8.08
CA LYS A 161 -16.54 -7.38 -8.27
C LYS A 161 -17.51 -8.01 -9.26
N LEU A 162 -16.97 -8.77 -10.21
CA LEU A 162 -17.74 -9.56 -11.17
C LEU A 162 -17.54 -11.06 -10.93
N TYR A 163 -18.45 -11.84 -11.43
CA TYR A 163 -18.47 -13.29 -11.24
C TYR A 163 -18.62 -14.01 -12.57
N PRO A 164 -18.10 -15.25 -12.67
CA PRO A 164 -18.33 -16.10 -13.83
C PRO A 164 -19.83 -16.24 -14.15
N GLU A 165 -20.13 -16.49 -15.42
CA GLU A 165 -21.49 -16.71 -15.95
C GLU A 165 -22.42 -15.47 -15.84
N GLY A 166 -21.89 -14.32 -15.40
CA GLY A 166 -22.56 -13.02 -15.45
C GLY A 166 -22.09 -12.18 -16.64
N ASN A 167 -22.56 -10.94 -16.72
CA ASN A 167 -22.10 -9.99 -17.74
C ASN A 167 -20.81 -9.29 -17.30
N ALA A 168 -19.93 -8.99 -18.25
CA ALA A 168 -18.78 -8.15 -18.02
C ALA A 168 -19.18 -6.67 -18.13
N GLU A 169 -19.97 -6.18 -17.18
CA GLU A 169 -20.48 -4.81 -17.16
C GLU A 169 -20.58 -4.26 -15.74
N ALA A 170 -20.47 -2.94 -15.60
CA ALA A 170 -20.58 -2.23 -14.32
C ALA A 170 -20.97 -0.76 -14.55
N ARG A 171 -21.46 -0.11 -13.49
CA ARG A 171 -21.74 1.34 -13.48
C ARG A 171 -20.93 2.04 -12.42
N PHE A 172 -20.35 3.18 -12.77
CA PHE A 172 -19.53 3.99 -11.90
C PHE A 172 -19.98 5.45 -11.93
N LYS A 173 -20.00 6.11 -10.79
CA LYS A 173 -20.21 7.56 -10.75
C LYS A 173 -19.10 8.27 -11.49
N ARG A 174 -19.47 9.19 -12.37
CA ARG A 174 -18.54 9.90 -13.27
C ARG A 174 -17.64 10.93 -12.59
N SER A 175 -17.97 11.31 -11.33
CA SER A 175 -17.27 12.40 -10.65
C SER A 175 -15.76 12.21 -10.66
N ARG A 176 -15.06 13.02 -11.49
CA ARG A 176 -13.59 13.11 -11.54
C ARG A 176 -12.85 11.81 -11.87
N VAL A 177 -13.54 10.82 -12.43
CA VAL A 177 -12.89 9.59 -12.87
C VAL A 177 -11.91 9.89 -14.01
N SER A 178 -10.68 9.43 -13.86
CA SER A 178 -9.59 9.61 -14.82
C SER A 178 -9.16 8.33 -15.51
N SER A 179 -9.42 7.18 -14.88
CA SER A 179 -9.05 5.89 -15.44
C SER A 179 -10.03 4.81 -15.02
N LEU A 180 -10.29 3.90 -15.95
CA LEU A 180 -11.04 2.67 -15.72
C LEU A 180 -10.09 1.49 -15.84
N TYR A 181 -10.33 0.48 -15.03
CA TYR A 181 -9.55 -0.75 -15.00
C TYR A 181 -10.45 -1.96 -15.11
N ALA A 182 -9.96 -3.01 -15.78
CA ALA A 182 -10.57 -4.33 -15.85
C ALA A 182 -9.51 -5.37 -15.52
N TYR A 183 -9.82 -6.32 -14.67
CA TYR A 183 -8.91 -7.41 -14.34
C TYR A 183 -9.48 -8.75 -14.85
N CYS A 184 -8.79 -9.32 -15.83
CA CYS A 184 -9.03 -10.68 -16.29
C CYS A 184 -8.22 -11.66 -15.43
N ASN A 185 -8.85 -12.72 -14.95
CA ASN A 185 -8.20 -13.72 -14.09
C ASN A 185 -7.08 -14.50 -14.79
N ARG A 186 -7.00 -14.46 -16.13
CA ARG A 186 -5.94 -15.13 -16.93
C ARG A 186 -4.94 -14.17 -17.53
N HIS A 187 -5.37 -12.97 -17.94
CA HIS A 187 -4.56 -12.06 -18.75
C HIS A 187 -4.10 -10.82 -18.01
N GLY A 188 -4.52 -10.61 -16.75
CA GLY A 188 -4.03 -9.53 -15.92
C GLY A 188 -4.90 -8.27 -15.94
N LEU A 189 -4.28 -7.12 -15.67
CA LEU A 189 -4.96 -5.84 -15.49
C LEU A 189 -4.89 -5.01 -16.76
N PHE A 190 -6.02 -4.50 -17.23
CA PHE A 190 -6.14 -3.57 -18.36
C PHE A 190 -6.58 -2.21 -17.89
N ARG A 191 -6.22 -1.16 -18.64
CA ARG A 191 -6.51 0.22 -18.28
C ARG A 191 -7.02 1.02 -19.48
N LEU A 192 -8.12 1.76 -19.26
CA LEU A 192 -8.58 2.82 -20.16
C LEU A 192 -8.41 4.18 -19.45
N THR A 193 -7.65 5.08 -20.06
CA THR A 193 -7.52 6.46 -19.58
C THR A 193 -8.63 7.32 -20.19
N LEU A 194 -9.39 8.00 -19.34
CA LEU A 194 -10.45 8.90 -19.79
C LEU A 194 -9.93 10.33 -19.97
N PRO A 195 -10.46 11.08 -20.93
CA PRO A 195 -10.16 12.51 -21.05
C PRO A 195 -10.60 13.23 -19.77
N ARG A 196 -9.74 14.10 -19.26
CA ARG A 196 -10.10 14.92 -18.09
C ARG A 196 -11.32 15.79 -18.46
N SER A 197 -12.43 15.58 -17.76
CA SER A 197 -13.54 16.52 -17.84
C SER A 197 -13.06 17.88 -17.35
N ALA A 198 -13.26 18.93 -18.16
CA ALA A 198 -12.94 20.29 -17.73
C ALA A 198 -13.66 20.60 -16.40
N PRO A 199 -13.03 21.32 -15.47
CA PRO A 199 -13.71 21.73 -14.24
C PRO A 199 -14.90 22.62 -14.61
N ARG A 200 -16.06 22.29 -14.07
CA ARG A 200 -17.24 23.17 -14.13
C ARG A 200 -17.06 24.33 -13.18
#